data_030d1ae85e19dba32b5976a44bd9efda
#
_entry.id   030d1ae85e19dba32b5976a44bd9efda
#
_cell.length_a   1.000
_cell.length_b   1.000
_cell.length_c   1.000
_cell.angle_alpha   90.00
_cell.angle_beta   90.00
_cell.angle_gamma   90.00
#
_symmetry.space_group_name_H-M   'P 1'
#
loop_
_entity.id
_entity.type
_entity.pdbx_description
1 polymer ?
#
loop_
_entity_poly.entity_id
_entity_poly.type
_entity_poly.pdbx_seq_one_letter_code
_entity_poly.pdbx_strand_id
1 'polypeptide(L)'
;MSMDEKELINIWNQQRVIRVKSQLAPTVLLSAVLALAATGNLNSSTDSTLKLFVIGLVASGGVFSVTAMLAAIEDSLSVVKALKKLKSVSAVGAGIIGAAPRLKILGGLFVLMSGFNFVVLLAYL
;
A
#
# COMPACT_ATOMS: atom_id res chain seq x y z
N MET A 1 -11.35 26.40 8.25
CA MET A 1 -12.60 26.14 7.52
C MET A 1 -12.99 24.69 7.73
N SER A 2 -14.19 24.44 8.21
CA SER A 2 -14.69 23.07 8.42
C SER A 2 -15.30 22.54 7.11
N MET A 3 -15.00 21.31 6.77
CA MET A 3 -15.64 20.61 5.65
C MET A 3 -16.92 19.97 6.11
N ASP A 4 -17.92 19.88 5.25
CA ASP A 4 -19.12 19.11 5.52
C ASP A 4 -18.84 17.60 5.34
N GLU A 5 -19.80 16.78 5.78
CA GLU A 5 -19.66 15.32 5.72
C GLU A 5 -19.51 14.81 4.29
N LYS A 6 -20.22 15.39 3.34
CA LYS A 6 -20.16 14.98 1.93
C LYS A 6 -18.76 15.18 1.34
N GLU A 7 -18.14 16.31 1.63
CA GLU A 7 -16.77 16.60 1.19
C GLU A 7 -15.78 15.64 1.81
N LEU A 8 -15.93 15.34 3.11
CA LEU A 8 -15.06 14.40 3.83
C LEU A 8 -15.19 12.97 3.29
N ILE A 9 -16.40 12.52 2.99
CA ILE A 9 -16.62 11.21 2.38
C ILE A 9 -15.98 11.15 0.99
N ASN A 10 -16.06 12.23 0.21
CA ASN A 10 -15.43 12.30 -1.10
C ASN A 10 -13.90 12.16 -1.00
N ILE A 11 -13.27 12.86 -0.06
CA ILE A 11 -11.83 12.74 0.20
C ILE A 11 -11.48 11.31 0.63
N TRP A 12 -12.27 10.70 1.50
CA TRP A 12 -12.09 9.31 1.91
C TRP A 12 -12.06 8.38 0.71
N ASN A 13 -13.03 8.53 -0.21
CA ASN A 13 -13.10 7.70 -1.41
C ASN A 13 -11.90 7.90 -2.33
N GLN A 14 -11.40 9.13 -2.47
CA GLN A 14 -10.19 9.41 -3.24
C GLN A 14 -8.98 8.71 -2.63
N GLN A 15 -8.82 8.77 -1.30
CA GLN A 15 -7.72 8.09 -0.61
C GLN A 15 -7.84 6.57 -0.70
N ARG A 16 -9.06 6.04 -0.68
CA ARG A 16 -9.31 4.61 -0.87
C ARG A 16 -8.81 4.14 -2.24
N VAL A 17 -9.05 4.92 -3.29
CA VAL A 17 -8.56 4.61 -4.64
C VAL A 17 -7.03 4.58 -4.64
N ILE A 18 -6.38 5.53 -4.00
CA ILE A 18 -4.92 5.58 -3.89
C ILE A 18 -4.39 4.35 -3.14
N ARG A 19 -5.03 3.94 -2.05
CA ARG A 19 -4.64 2.72 -1.32
C ARG A 19 -4.71 1.47 -2.20
N VAL A 20 -5.78 1.33 -2.97
CA VAL A 20 -5.93 0.19 -3.88
C VAL A 20 -4.87 0.23 -4.98
N LYS A 21 -4.64 1.37 -5.59
CA LYS A 21 -3.63 1.54 -6.64
C LYS A 21 -2.21 1.28 -6.12
N SER A 22 -1.92 1.64 -4.87
CA SER A 22 -0.62 1.37 -4.25
C SER A 22 -0.31 -0.12 -4.16
N GLN A 23 -1.32 -0.98 -4.11
CA GLN A 23 -1.15 -2.43 -4.07
C GLN A 23 -0.92 -3.05 -5.44
N LEU A 24 -1.37 -2.40 -6.51
CA LEU A 24 -1.30 -2.95 -7.88
C LEU A 24 0.13 -3.03 -8.39
N ALA A 25 0.91 -1.96 -8.25
CA ALA A 25 2.27 -1.90 -8.78
C ALA A 25 3.18 -3.00 -8.20
N PRO A 26 3.26 -3.19 -6.86
CA PRO A 26 4.07 -4.27 -6.31
C PRO A 26 3.53 -5.65 -6.68
N THR A 27 2.21 -5.83 -6.79
CA THR A 27 1.61 -7.10 -7.19
C THR A 27 2.02 -7.48 -8.60
N VAL A 28 1.94 -6.55 -9.55
CA VAL A 28 2.37 -6.78 -10.94
C VAL A 28 3.86 -7.07 -11.00
N LEU A 29 4.68 -6.28 -10.33
CA LEU A 29 6.13 -6.43 -10.33
C LEU A 29 6.55 -7.78 -9.72
N LEU A 30 6.01 -8.15 -8.57
CA LEU A 30 6.32 -9.42 -7.91
C LEU A 30 5.83 -10.61 -8.72
N SER A 31 4.69 -10.49 -9.40
CA SER A 31 4.19 -11.53 -10.30
C SER A 31 5.13 -11.74 -11.49
N ALA A 32 5.68 -10.65 -12.06
CA ALA A 32 6.66 -10.74 -13.13
C ALA A 32 7.96 -11.40 -12.66
N VAL A 33 8.45 -11.04 -11.48
CA VAL A 33 9.64 -11.65 -10.88
C VAL A 33 9.41 -13.14 -10.62
N LEU A 34 8.24 -13.51 -10.08
CA LEU A 34 7.87 -14.90 -9.84
C LEU A 34 7.83 -15.69 -11.15
N ALA A 35 7.26 -15.13 -12.21
CA ALA A 35 7.23 -15.77 -13.53
C ALA A 35 8.63 -16.03 -14.08
N LEU A 36 9.54 -15.07 -13.95
CA LEU A 36 10.94 -15.23 -14.35
C LEU A 36 11.61 -16.35 -13.54
N ALA A 37 11.38 -16.41 -12.25
CA ALA A 37 11.92 -17.43 -11.38
C ALA A 37 11.36 -18.83 -11.76
N ALA A 38 10.05 -18.90 -11.96
CA ALA A 38 9.36 -20.17 -12.28
C ALA A 38 9.78 -20.76 -13.64
N THR A 39 10.16 -19.89 -14.59
CA THR A 39 10.64 -20.32 -15.91
C THR A 39 12.15 -20.58 -15.97
N GLY A 40 12.86 -20.45 -14.85
CA GLY A 40 14.30 -20.66 -14.78
C GLY A 40 15.15 -19.49 -15.29
N ASN A 41 14.54 -18.37 -15.64
CA ASN A 41 15.24 -17.19 -16.14
C ASN A 41 15.81 -16.30 -15.05
N LEU A 42 15.46 -16.56 -13.79
CA LEU A 42 15.96 -15.87 -12.63
C LEU A 42 16.20 -16.86 -11.50
N ASN A 43 17.46 -17.03 -11.10
CA ASN A 43 17.85 -17.94 -10.01
C ASN A 43 19.25 -17.52 -9.49
N SER A 44 19.82 -18.31 -8.59
CA SER A 44 21.15 -18.02 -8.00
C SER A 44 22.28 -18.00 -9.04
N SER A 45 22.09 -18.63 -10.19
CA SER A 45 23.08 -18.67 -11.28
C SER A 45 22.91 -17.54 -12.30
N THR A 46 21.90 -16.69 -12.14
CA THR A 46 21.65 -15.54 -13.01
C THR A 46 22.81 -14.54 -12.91
N ASP A 47 23.09 -13.83 -14.02
CA ASP A 47 24.13 -12.81 -14.05
C ASP A 47 23.95 -11.77 -12.93
N SER A 48 25.05 -11.39 -12.30
CA SER A 48 25.06 -10.47 -11.15
C SER A 48 24.43 -9.12 -11.46
N THR A 49 24.64 -8.61 -12.67
CA THR A 49 24.07 -7.32 -13.09
C THR A 49 22.56 -7.40 -13.18
N LEU A 50 22.03 -8.49 -13.74
CA LEU A 50 20.58 -8.70 -13.81
C LEU A 50 19.96 -8.87 -12.42
N LYS A 51 20.64 -9.62 -11.54
CA LYS A 51 20.18 -9.75 -10.14
C LYS A 51 20.08 -8.39 -9.46
N LEU A 52 21.12 -7.55 -9.59
CA LEU A 52 21.12 -6.21 -8.99
C LEU A 52 20.01 -5.34 -9.57
N PHE A 53 19.74 -5.45 -10.86
CA PHE A 53 18.66 -4.71 -11.50
C PHE A 53 17.29 -5.12 -10.94
N VAL A 54 17.03 -6.42 -10.80
CA VAL A 54 15.79 -6.94 -10.22
C VAL A 54 15.63 -6.52 -8.76
N ILE A 55 16.68 -6.66 -7.97
CA ILE A 55 16.68 -6.23 -6.56
C ILE A 55 16.38 -4.73 -6.46
N GLY A 56 17.02 -3.92 -7.29
CA GLY A 56 16.80 -2.47 -7.34
C GLY A 56 15.37 -2.10 -7.71
N LEU A 57 14.79 -2.78 -8.71
CA LEU A 57 13.39 -2.58 -9.11
C LEU A 57 12.42 -2.91 -7.98
N VAL A 58 12.61 -4.06 -7.33
CA VAL A 58 11.73 -4.49 -6.25
C VAL A 58 11.87 -3.56 -5.04
N ALA A 59 13.10 -3.17 -4.69
CA ALA A 59 13.35 -2.25 -3.59
C ALA A 59 12.70 -0.88 -3.85
N SER A 60 12.93 -0.31 -5.04
CA SER A 60 12.36 0.99 -5.42
C SER A 60 10.83 0.95 -5.46
N GLY A 61 10.26 -0.07 -6.10
CA GLY A 61 8.81 -0.25 -6.17
C GLY A 61 8.20 -0.43 -4.79
N GLY A 62 8.86 -1.19 -3.91
CA GLY A 62 8.42 -1.39 -2.53
C GLY A 62 8.43 -0.10 -1.72
N VAL A 63 9.52 0.68 -1.79
CA VAL A 63 9.63 1.95 -1.07
C VAL A 63 8.55 2.93 -1.53
N PHE A 64 8.38 3.11 -2.84
CA PHE A 64 7.37 4.04 -3.36
C PHE A 64 5.95 3.59 -3.02
N SER A 65 5.66 2.29 -3.13
CA SER A 65 4.33 1.75 -2.80
C SER A 65 4.01 1.87 -1.31
N VAL A 66 4.95 1.55 -0.44
CA VAL A 66 4.78 1.71 1.01
C VAL A 66 4.57 3.17 1.37
N THR A 67 5.36 4.07 0.80
CA THR A 67 5.22 5.51 1.06
C THR A 67 3.85 6.01 0.61
N ALA A 68 3.39 5.63 -0.58
CA ALA A 68 2.08 6.03 -1.09
C ALA A 68 0.94 5.46 -0.22
N MET A 69 1.06 4.21 0.20
CA MET A 69 0.07 3.56 1.06
C MET A 69 -0.02 4.26 2.42
N LEU A 70 1.11 4.50 3.07
CA LEU A 70 1.14 5.14 4.38
C LEU A 70 0.63 6.58 4.32
N ALA A 71 0.98 7.33 3.28
CA ALA A 71 0.47 8.68 3.07
C ALA A 71 -1.06 8.68 2.89
N ALA A 72 -1.59 7.76 2.09
CA ALA A 72 -3.03 7.64 1.88
C ALA A 72 -3.77 7.24 3.17
N ILE A 73 -3.18 6.36 3.98
CA ILE A 73 -3.74 5.98 5.29
C ILE A 73 -3.75 7.19 6.23
N GLU A 74 -2.67 7.95 6.28
CA GLU A 74 -2.55 9.14 7.11
C GLU A 74 -3.61 10.18 6.75
N ASP A 75 -3.80 10.45 5.46
CA ASP A 75 -4.85 11.34 4.97
C ASP A 75 -6.25 10.81 5.30
N SER A 76 -6.45 9.51 5.19
CA SER A 76 -7.72 8.86 5.57
C SER A 76 -8.02 9.00 7.06
N LEU A 77 -7.01 8.86 7.92
CA LEU A 77 -7.16 9.06 9.36
C LEU A 77 -7.48 10.52 9.71
N SER A 78 -6.96 11.47 8.94
CA SER A 78 -7.32 12.88 9.07
C SER A 78 -8.79 13.12 8.75
N VAL A 79 -9.33 12.45 7.74
CA VAL A 79 -10.77 12.48 7.43
C VAL A 79 -11.59 11.94 8.60
N VAL A 80 -11.16 10.84 9.21
CA VAL A 80 -11.84 10.25 10.40
C VAL A 80 -11.86 11.27 11.54
N LYS A 81 -10.74 11.96 11.81
CA LYS A 81 -10.70 13.00 12.84
C LYS A 81 -11.68 14.12 12.55
N ALA A 82 -11.76 14.57 11.30
CA ALA A 82 -12.69 15.64 10.91
C ALA A 82 -14.15 15.20 11.06
N LEU A 83 -14.47 13.95 10.68
CA LEU A 83 -15.81 13.40 10.85
C LEU A 83 -16.23 13.33 12.31
N LYS A 84 -15.31 12.97 13.20
CA LYS A 84 -15.59 12.91 14.65
C LYS A 84 -15.93 14.26 15.25
N LYS A 85 -15.52 15.35 14.63
CA LYS A 85 -15.82 16.71 15.10
C LYS A 85 -17.20 17.21 14.65
N LEU A 86 -17.87 16.51 13.74
CA LEU A 86 -19.20 16.89 13.30
C LEU A 86 -20.23 16.56 14.38
N LYS A 87 -21.28 17.40 14.49
CA LYS A 87 -22.36 17.23 15.49
C LYS A 87 -23.14 15.94 15.27
N SER A 88 -23.32 15.56 14.01
CA SER A 88 -23.98 14.33 13.63
C SER A 88 -23.41 13.83 12.32
N VAL A 89 -23.38 12.51 12.14
CA VAL A 89 -22.88 11.87 10.92
C VAL A 89 -23.92 10.84 10.46
N SER A 90 -23.94 10.62 9.13
CA SER A 90 -24.75 9.57 8.53
C SER A 90 -24.21 8.18 8.89
N ALA A 91 -24.94 7.13 8.52
CA ALA A 91 -24.49 5.75 8.68
C ALA A 91 -23.16 5.52 7.91
N VAL A 92 -22.99 6.14 6.76
CA VAL A 92 -21.74 6.05 5.96
C VAL A 92 -20.58 6.71 6.73
N GLY A 93 -20.79 7.90 7.28
CA GLY A 93 -19.77 8.60 8.08
C GLY A 93 -19.37 7.80 9.32
N ALA A 94 -20.36 7.22 10.03
CA ALA A 94 -20.10 6.37 11.19
C ALA A 94 -19.28 5.12 10.79
N GLY A 95 -19.57 4.52 9.65
CA GLY A 95 -18.81 3.39 9.12
C GLY A 95 -17.35 3.75 8.84
N ILE A 96 -17.11 4.93 8.29
CA ILE A 96 -15.74 5.44 8.04
C ILE A 96 -14.99 5.63 9.36
N ILE A 97 -15.61 6.22 10.35
CA ILE A 97 -15.02 6.39 11.69
C ILE A 97 -14.61 5.03 12.26
N GLY A 98 -15.47 4.03 12.15
CA GLY A 98 -15.20 2.67 12.62
C GLY A 98 -14.11 1.94 11.85
N ALA A 99 -13.74 2.42 10.67
CA ALA A 99 -12.68 1.81 9.85
C ALA A 99 -11.26 2.20 10.29
N ALA A 100 -11.09 3.22 11.13
CA ALA A 100 -9.77 3.73 11.52
C ALA A 100 -8.81 2.65 12.06
N PRO A 101 -9.21 1.75 12.99
CA PRO A 101 -8.31 0.69 13.46
C PRO A 101 -7.87 -0.25 12.35
N ARG A 102 -8.76 -0.57 11.41
CA ARG A 102 -8.45 -1.44 10.27
C ARG A 102 -7.43 -0.81 9.33
N LEU A 103 -7.45 0.51 9.15
CA LEU A 103 -6.46 1.22 8.35
C LEU A 103 -5.06 1.10 8.94
N LYS A 104 -4.94 1.21 10.25
CA LYS A 104 -3.66 1.05 10.96
C LYS A 104 -3.11 -0.36 10.80
N ILE A 105 -3.98 -1.37 10.91
CA ILE A 105 -3.61 -2.77 10.71
C ILE A 105 -3.19 -2.97 9.25
N LEU A 106 -3.93 -2.44 8.29
CA LEU A 106 -3.60 -2.53 6.87
C LEU A 106 -2.20 -1.96 6.57
N GLY A 107 -1.89 -0.80 7.12
CA GLY A 107 -0.58 -0.16 6.94
C GLY A 107 0.55 -1.03 7.49
N GLY A 108 0.39 -1.57 8.70
CA GLY A 108 1.36 -2.46 9.32
C GLY A 108 1.56 -3.74 8.53
N LEU A 109 0.49 -4.38 8.08
CA LEU A 109 0.53 -5.58 7.26
C LEU A 109 1.21 -5.31 5.92
N PHE A 110 0.91 -4.19 5.27
CA PHE A 110 1.51 -3.84 4.00
C PHE A 110 3.03 -3.70 4.10
N VAL A 111 3.51 -3.03 5.15
CA VAL A 111 4.94 -2.87 5.41
C VAL A 111 5.60 -4.23 5.69
N LEU A 112 4.99 -5.04 6.55
CA LEU A 112 5.53 -6.35 6.91
C LEU A 112 5.60 -7.29 5.71
N MET A 113 4.56 -7.34 4.90
CA MET A 113 4.53 -8.22 3.73
C MET A 113 5.49 -7.75 2.63
N SER A 114 5.61 -6.44 2.44
CA SER A 114 6.60 -5.89 1.49
C SER A 114 8.02 -6.25 1.90
N GLY A 115 8.34 -6.10 3.19
CA GLY A 115 9.64 -6.48 3.75
C GLY A 115 9.89 -7.98 3.65
N PHE A 116 8.89 -8.80 3.95
CA PHE A 116 8.98 -10.26 3.84
C PHE A 116 9.29 -10.69 2.40
N ASN A 117 8.54 -10.16 1.43
CA ASN A 117 8.77 -10.50 0.01
C ASN A 117 10.17 -10.10 -0.44
N PHE A 118 10.66 -8.96 0.01
CA PHE A 118 12.01 -8.51 -0.32
C PHE A 118 13.09 -9.43 0.26
N VAL A 119 12.94 -9.83 1.52
CA VAL A 119 13.87 -10.76 2.18
C VAL A 119 13.87 -12.13 1.47
N VAL A 120 12.69 -12.63 1.11
CA VAL A 120 12.58 -13.91 0.36
C VAL A 120 13.28 -13.81 -0.99
N LEU A 121 13.11 -12.69 -1.70
CA LEU A 121 13.81 -12.46 -2.96
C LEU A 121 15.33 -12.50 -2.79
N LEU A 122 15.85 -11.79 -1.79
CA LEU A 122 17.29 -11.77 -1.50
C LEU A 122 17.82 -13.17 -1.17
N ALA A 123 17.06 -13.95 -0.40
CA ALA A 123 17.44 -15.32 -0.05
C ALA A 123 17.41 -16.26 -1.27
N TYR A 124 16.48 -16.04 -2.19
CA TYR A 124 16.37 -16.83 -3.43
C TYR A 124 17.52 -16.57 -4.40
N LEU A 125 17.92 -15.31 -4.54
CA LEU A 125 19.01 -14.90 -5.46
C LEU A 125 20.38 -15.08 -4.80
#